data_bb25604a939791e19febbe40df39328a
#
_entry.id   bb25604a939791e19febbe40df39328a
#
_cell.length_a   1.000
_cell.length_b   1.000
_cell.length_c   1.000
_cell.angle_alpha   90.00
_cell.angle_beta   90.00
_cell.angle_gamma   90.00
#
_symmetry.space_group_name_H-M   'P 1'
#
loop_
_entity.id
_entity.type
_entity.pdbx_description
1 polymer ?
#
loop_
_entity_poly.entity_id
_entity_poly.type
_entity_poly.pdbx_seq_one_letter_code
_entity_poly.pdbx_strand_id
1 'polypeptide(L)'
;MIQVSNLGKRYGKKTVLQEISFTAQCGECVAIVGRNGCGKTTLMQILAGVLKPDGGEIRYFGKEPLKNFHYYQEYCGYVPQDLPFLEELSVKDNLKLWGVDRSAQYEWIIRAFDLREIMKMPVQKLSGGMKRRLSIACALAKWPPILLLDEPTTALDLYYKDRIQSWIREYKKMNGIVIMTTHDEKEIMESDKCLVMCEGYLRKTGTESREIEQIKRMMGMRLEDFSRI
;
A
#
# COMPACT_ATOMS: atom_id res chain seq x y z
N MET A 1 -3.19 7.02 13.69
CA MET A 1 -4.17 7.58 12.74
C MET A 1 -3.44 8.30 11.60
N ILE A 2 -3.88 8.04 10.39
CA ILE A 2 -3.54 8.81 9.18
C ILE A 2 -4.69 9.75 8.88
N GLN A 3 -4.38 10.98 8.51
CA GLN A 3 -5.33 11.95 8.00
C GLN A 3 -4.78 12.57 6.71
N VAL A 4 -5.56 12.54 5.67
CA VAL A 4 -5.30 13.16 4.37
C VAL A 4 -6.41 14.17 4.09
N SER A 5 -6.06 15.38 3.71
CA SER A 5 -7.00 16.48 3.51
C SER A 5 -6.69 17.24 2.23
N ASN A 6 -7.64 17.27 1.31
CA ASN A 6 -7.62 18.04 0.06
C ASN A 6 -6.36 17.85 -0.79
N LEU A 7 -5.84 16.60 -0.81
CA LEU A 7 -4.61 16.31 -1.52
C LEU A 7 -4.80 16.41 -3.03
N GLY A 8 -3.92 17.14 -3.68
CA GLY A 8 -3.94 17.36 -5.12
C GLY A 8 -2.60 17.03 -5.80
N LYS A 9 -2.67 16.54 -7.05
CA LYS A 9 -1.48 16.30 -7.89
C LYS A 9 -1.76 16.52 -9.36
N ARG A 10 -0.84 17.22 -10.03
CA ARG A 10 -0.88 17.48 -11.48
C ARG A 10 0.44 17.09 -12.14
N TYR A 11 0.37 16.64 -13.36
CA TYR A 11 1.52 16.45 -14.25
C TYR A 11 1.31 17.30 -15.51
N GLY A 12 1.99 18.43 -15.56
CA GLY A 12 1.75 19.44 -16.58
C GLY A 12 0.30 19.92 -16.57
N LYS A 13 -0.42 19.69 -17.68
CA LYS A 13 -1.86 20.06 -17.81
C LYS A 13 -2.83 19.02 -17.22
N LYS A 14 -2.37 17.79 -16.95
CA LYS A 14 -3.23 16.70 -16.48
C LYS A 14 -3.31 16.71 -14.96
N THR A 15 -4.50 16.91 -14.40
CA THR A 15 -4.77 16.68 -12.99
C THR A 15 -4.98 15.18 -12.75
N VAL A 16 -4.26 14.61 -11.79
CA VAL A 16 -4.28 13.17 -11.48
C VAL A 16 -4.92 12.88 -10.14
N LEU A 17 -4.78 13.78 -9.16
CA LEU A 17 -5.48 13.71 -7.88
C LEU A 17 -6.18 15.04 -7.61
N GLN A 18 -7.43 14.97 -7.16
CA GLN A 18 -8.29 16.13 -6.93
C GLN A 18 -8.99 15.99 -5.59
N GLU A 19 -8.63 16.90 -4.64
CA GLU A 19 -9.27 17.03 -3.33
C GLU A 19 -9.38 15.71 -2.54
N ILE A 20 -8.36 14.85 -2.65
CA ILE A 20 -8.36 13.56 -1.97
C ILE A 20 -8.36 13.77 -0.46
N SER A 21 -9.38 13.25 0.20
CA SER A 21 -9.54 13.35 1.65
C SER A 21 -10.04 12.03 2.23
N PHE A 22 -9.32 11.48 3.22
CA PHE A 22 -9.74 10.29 3.96
C PHE A 22 -8.96 10.15 5.27
N THR A 23 -9.41 9.24 6.11
CA THR A 23 -8.72 8.87 7.37
C THR A 23 -8.60 7.37 7.50
N ALA A 24 -7.50 6.92 8.14
CA ALA A 24 -7.33 5.54 8.58
C ALA A 24 -6.91 5.50 10.05
N GLN A 25 -7.56 4.64 10.83
CA GLN A 25 -7.28 4.47 12.26
C GLN A 25 -6.28 3.33 12.49
N CYS A 26 -5.68 3.29 13.70
CA CYS A 26 -4.89 2.14 14.13
C CYS A 26 -5.74 0.86 14.05
N GLY A 27 -5.15 -0.22 13.56
CA GLY A 27 -5.83 -1.50 13.36
C GLY A 27 -6.75 -1.57 12.14
N GLU A 28 -6.82 -0.51 11.31
CA GLU A 28 -7.62 -0.53 10.08
C GLU A 28 -6.80 -0.92 8.84
N CYS A 29 -7.47 -1.63 7.94
CA CYS A 29 -7.06 -1.84 6.56
C CYS A 29 -7.99 -1.06 5.63
N VAL A 30 -7.44 -0.16 4.83
CA VAL A 30 -8.16 0.63 3.84
C VAL A 30 -7.79 0.14 2.44
N ALA A 31 -8.76 -0.41 1.71
CA ALA A 31 -8.61 -0.76 0.30
C ALA A 31 -8.94 0.44 -0.59
N ILE A 32 -8.08 0.74 -1.55
CA ILE A 32 -8.31 1.75 -2.59
C ILE A 32 -8.45 1.03 -3.92
N VAL A 33 -9.62 1.10 -4.51
CA VAL A 33 -9.96 0.43 -5.76
C VAL A 33 -10.26 1.45 -6.86
N GLY A 34 -10.11 1.06 -8.11
CA GLY A 34 -10.37 1.95 -9.24
C GLY A 34 -9.71 1.45 -10.52
N ARG A 35 -10.14 1.95 -11.67
CA ARG A 35 -9.59 1.56 -12.97
C ARG A 35 -8.10 1.90 -13.09
N ASN A 36 -7.40 1.22 -14.00
CA ASN A 36 -6.00 1.54 -14.28
C ASN A 36 -5.88 3.00 -14.77
N GLY A 37 -4.85 3.69 -14.27
CA GLY A 37 -4.59 5.10 -14.62
C GLY A 37 -5.45 6.13 -13.87
N CYS A 38 -6.32 5.74 -12.92
CA CYS A 38 -7.14 6.68 -12.15
C CYS A 38 -6.38 7.44 -11.04
N GLY A 39 -5.11 7.08 -10.75
CA GLY A 39 -4.27 7.80 -9.78
C GLY A 39 -3.86 7.02 -8.53
N LYS A 40 -4.24 5.74 -8.37
CA LYS A 40 -3.94 4.92 -7.17
C LYS A 40 -2.45 4.92 -6.80
N THR A 41 -1.58 4.52 -7.74
CA THR A 41 -0.13 4.49 -7.51
C THR A 41 0.43 5.89 -7.20
N THR A 42 -0.07 6.94 -7.86
CA THR A 42 0.31 8.32 -7.54
C THR A 42 -0.02 8.68 -6.09
N LEU A 43 -1.21 8.31 -5.62
CA LEU A 43 -1.59 8.51 -4.22
C LEU A 43 -0.68 7.72 -3.27
N MET A 44 -0.42 6.44 -3.56
CA MET A 44 0.48 5.59 -2.75
C MET A 44 1.90 6.17 -2.67
N GLN A 45 2.45 6.65 -3.78
CA GLN A 45 3.76 7.30 -3.84
C GLN A 45 3.82 8.59 -3.01
N ILE A 46 2.74 9.39 -3.00
CA ILE A 46 2.67 10.59 -2.16
C ILE A 46 2.60 10.21 -0.69
N LEU A 47 1.78 9.23 -0.32
CA LEU A 47 1.69 8.72 1.05
C LEU A 47 3.01 8.09 1.53
N ALA A 48 3.82 7.56 0.63
CA ALA A 48 5.14 7.03 0.93
C ALA A 48 6.27 8.08 0.97
N GLY A 49 5.97 9.33 0.60
CA GLY A 49 6.98 10.39 0.47
C GLY A 49 7.88 10.27 -0.77
N VAL A 50 7.57 9.36 -1.69
CA VAL A 50 8.31 9.21 -2.95
C VAL A 50 8.00 10.36 -3.91
N LEU A 51 6.76 10.86 -3.85
CA LEU A 51 6.29 11.94 -4.69
C LEU A 51 5.73 13.09 -3.83
N LYS A 52 6.05 14.33 -4.17
CA LYS A 52 5.50 15.50 -3.50
C LYS A 52 4.13 15.87 -4.11
N PRO A 53 3.09 16.10 -3.30
CA PRO A 53 1.82 16.64 -3.78
C PRO A 53 1.97 18.12 -4.17
N ASP A 54 1.02 18.66 -4.93
CA ASP A 54 0.97 20.07 -5.30
C ASP A 54 0.10 20.90 -4.34
N GLY A 55 -0.73 20.22 -3.51
CA GLY A 55 -1.55 20.85 -2.49
C GLY A 55 -2.13 19.83 -1.52
N GLY A 56 -2.72 20.33 -0.43
CA GLY A 56 -3.31 19.51 0.63
C GLY A 56 -2.36 19.19 1.77
N GLU A 57 -2.85 18.42 2.73
CA GLU A 57 -2.13 18.05 3.95
C GLU A 57 -2.16 16.54 4.19
N ILE A 58 -1.08 16.04 4.79
CA ILE A 58 -0.97 14.67 5.30
C ILE A 58 -0.52 14.75 6.75
N ARG A 59 -1.17 13.99 7.62
CA ARG A 59 -0.77 13.85 9.03
C ARG A 59 -0.66 12.38 9.41
N TYR A 60 0.49 11.98 9.95
CA TYR A 60 0.76 10.68 10.53
C TYR A 60 0.87 10.83 12.04
N PHE A 61 -0.09 10.32 12.79
CA PHE A 61 -0.14 10.47 14.26
C PHE A 61 0.01 11.93 14.71
N GLY A 62 -0.60 12.87 13.98
CA GLY A 62 -0.51 14.31 14.23
C GLY A 62 0.76 15.00 13.70
N LYS A 63 1.76 14.24 13.21
CA LYS A 63 2.97 14.79 12.57
C LYS A 63 2.71 15.09 11.09
N GLU A 64 3.39 16.09 10.56
CA GLU A 64 3.25 16.53 9.17
C GLU A 64 4.45 16.09 8.33
N PRO A 65 4.38 14.92 7.65
CA PRO A 65 5.51 14.38 6.89
C PRO A 65 5.90 15.26 5.69
N LEU A 66 4.99 16.05 5.14
CA LEU A 66 5.30 17.03 4.10
C LEU A 66 6.26 18.15 4.57
N LYS A 67 6.26 18.46 5.87
CA LYS A 67 7.18 19.45 6.47
C LYS A 67 8.50 18.83 6.90
N ASN A 68 8.49 17.55 7.26
CA ASN A 68 9.71 16.85 7.70
C ASN A 68 9.72 15.43 7.14
N PHE A 69 10.55 15.19 6.12
CA PHE A 69 10.68 13.92 5.43
C PHE A 69 11.05 12.74 6.34
N HIS A 70 11.71 12.99 7.45
CA HIS A 70 12.04 11.96 8.44
C HIS A 70 10.80 11.18 8.93
N TYR A 71 9.64 11.83 9.02
CA TYR A 71 8.40 11.17 9.43
C TYR A 71 7.91 10.11 8.43
N TYR A 72 8.20 10.26 7.13
CA TYR A 72 7.93 9.19 6.17
C TYR A 72 8.78 7.95 6.49
N GLN A 73 10.05 8.14 6.76
CA GLN A 73 10.99 7.03 7.05
C GLN A 73 10.73 6.37 8.40
N GLU A 74 10.18 7.11 9.36
CA GLU A 74 9.86 6.62 10.71
C GLU A 74 8.54 5.86 10.73
N TYR A 75 7.51 6.40 10.07
CA TYR A 75 6.14 5.89 10.21
C TYR A 75 5.69 4.98 9.08
N CYS A 76 6.37 4.96 7.93
CA CYS A 76 5.83 4.37 6.72
C CYS A 76 6.73 3.29 6.12
N GLY A 77 6.19 2.10 5.88
CA GLY A 77 6.73 1.08 4.99
C GLY A 77 5.96 1.09 3.67
N TYR A 78 6.67 0.99 2.55
CA TYR A 78 6.04 1.01 1.23
C TYR A 78 6.48 -0.16 0.37
N VAL A 79 5.51 -0.87 -0.17
CA VAL A 79 5.68 -1.94 -1.17
C VAL A 79 5.12 -1.42 -2.49
N PRO A 80 5.95 -0.94 -3.42
CA PRO A 80 5.50 -0.46 -4.71
C PRO A 80 5.08 -1.60 -5.64
N GLN A 81 4.37 -1.26 -6.71
CA GLN A 81 4.02 -2.21 -7.77
C GLN A 81 5.29 -2.73 -8.48
N ASP A 82 6.19 -1.82 -8.86
CA ASP A 82 7.51 -2.15 -9.41
C ASP A 82 8.52 -2.27 -8.27
N LEU A 83 9.18 -3.41 -8.17
CA LEU A 83 10.01 -3.76 -7.02
C LEU A 83 11.45 -3.25 -7.19
N PRO A 84 11.93 -2.33 -6.31
CA PRO A 84 13.23 -1.66 -6.47
C PRO A 84 14.38 -2.50 -5.89
N PHE A 85 14.62 -3.69 -6.43
CA PHE A 85 15.73 -4.54 -6.01
C PHE A 85 16.98 -4.36 -6.87
N LEU A 86 18.13 -4.56 -6.24
CA LEU A 86 19.38 -4.82 -6.95
C LEU A 86 19.37 -6.28 -7.39
N GLU A 87 18.97 -6.52 -8.64
CA GLU A 87 18.65 -7.86 -9.15
C GLU A 87 19.85 -8.82 -9.17
N GLU A 88 21.05 -8.28 -9.30
CA GLU A 88 22.29 -9.04 -9.30
C GLU A 88 22.71 -9.53 -7.91
N LEU A 89 22.25 -8.84 -6.86
CA LEU A 89 22.56 -9.19 -5.48
C LEU A 89 21.66 -10.31 -4.97
N SER A 90 22.18 -11.03 -3.97
CA SER A 90 21.40 -12.06 -3.28
C SER A 90 20.21 -11.47 -2.51
N VAL A 91 19.22 -12.31 -2.18
CA VAL A 91 18.13 -11.96 -1.26
C VAL A 91 18.68 -11.43 0.05
N LYS A 92 19.69 -12.11 0.61
CA LYS A 92 20.35 -11.70 1.87
C LYS A 92 20.94 -10.30 1.78
N ASP A 93 21.62 -9.99 0.67
CA ASP A 93 22.26 -8.68 0.52
C ASP A 93 21.21 -7.57 0.30
N ASN A 94 20.15 -7.84 -0.45
CA ASN A 94 19.02 -6.91 -0.55
C ASN A 94 18.37 -6.67 0.82
N LEU A 95 18.07 -7.72 1.61
CA LEU A 95 17.54 -7.57 2.97
C LEU A 95 18.44 -6.70 3.85
N LYS A 96 19.76 -6.89 3.74
CA LYS A 96 20.75 -6.09 4.47
C LYS A 96 20.75 -4.62 4.06
N LEU A 97 20.63 -4.32 2.77
CA LEU A 97 20.54 -2.95 2.27
C LEU A 97 19.31 -2.22 2.84
N TRP A 98 18.20 -2.93 3.01
CA TRP A 98 16.98 -2.40 3.61
C TRP A 98 16.99 -2.42 5.15
N GLY A 99 18.07 -2.93 5.77
CA GLY A 99 18.24 -2.95 7.22
C GLY A 99 17.42 -4.03 7.94
N VAL A 100 16.93 -5.04 7.22
CA VAL A 100 16.16 -6.15 7.82
C VAL A 100 17.03 -6.98 8.75
N ASP A 101 18.32 -7.17 8.45
CA ASP A 101 19.29 -7.92 9.26
C ASP A 101 19.52 -7.31 10.66
N ARG A 102 19.16 -6.04 10.84
CA ARG A 102 19.24 -5.31 12.12
C ARG A 102 17.88 -5.20 12.83
N SER A 103 16.82 -5.72 12.21
CA SER A 103 15.48 -5.70 12.78
C SER A 103 15.39 -6.67 13.96
N ALA A 104 14.73 -6.22 15.05
CA ALA A 104 14.37 -7.10 16.17
C ALA A 104 13.43 -8.25 15.72
N GLN A 105 12.70 -8.05 14.61
CA GLN A 105 11.79 -9.02 14.03
C GLN A 105 12.42 -9.87 12.92
N TYR A 106 13.75 -9.83 12.74
CA TYR A 106 14.44 -10.49 11.62
C TYR A 106 14.02 -11.95 11.43
N GLU A 107 14.14 -12.78 12.47
CA GLU A 107 13.81 -14.21 12.38
C GLU A 107 12.33 -14.45 12.08
N TRP A 108 11.47 -13.61 12.63
CA TRP A 108 10.04 -13.67 12.32
C TRP A 108 9.78 -13.32 10.85
N ILE A 109 10.36 -12.23 10.33
CA ILE A 109 10.24 -11.79 8.93
C ILE A 109 10.69 -12.92 7.99
N ILE A 110 11.88 -13.50 8.22
CA ILE A 110 12.43 -14.57 7.38
C ILE A 110 11.51 -15.78 7.34
N ARG A 111 10.91 -16.15 8.47
CA ARG A 111 9.97 -17.27 8.58
C ARG A 111 8.61 -16.93 7.95
N ALA A 112 8.06 -15.76 8.26
CA ALA A 112 6.74 -15.35 7.80
C ALA A 112 6.63 -15.28 6.26
N PHE A 113 7.73 -14.91 5.61
CA PHE A 113 7.81 -14.76 4.15
C PHE A 113 8.58 -15.88 3.43
N ASP A 114 8.91 -17.00 4.12
CA ASP A 114 9.64 -18.17 3.58
C ASP A 114 10.90 -17.79 2.81
N LEU A 115 11.72 -16.91 3.38
CA LEU A 115 12.90 -16.40 2.70
C LEU A 115 14.14 -17.25 2.94
N ARG A 116 14.13 -18.15 3.94
CA ARG A 116 15.32 -18.90 4.39
C ARG A 116 16.00 -19.68 3.26
N GLU A 117 15.23 -20.38 2.46
CA GLU A 117 15.75 -21.24 1.39
C GLU A 117 16.30 -20.44 0.20
N ILE A 118 15.81 -19.23 0.00
CA ILE A 118 16.18 -18.37 -1.14
C ILE A 118 17.25 -17.32 -0.80
N MET A 119 17.73 -17.26 0.44
CA MET A 119 18.66 -16.22 0.93
C MET A 119 19.91 -16.03 0.08
N LYS A 120 20.44 -17.10 -0.51
CA LYS A 120 21.65 -17.08 -1.35
C LYS A 120 21.36 -16.86 -2.84
N MET A 121 20.08 -16.85 -3.24
CA MET A 121 19.71 -16.68 -4.64
C MET A 121 19.82 -15.22 -5.06
N PRO A 122 20.37 -14.92 -6.25
CA PRO A 122 20.27 -13.59 -6.84
C PRO A 122 18.80 -13.24 -7.12
N VAL A 123 18.40 -11.99 -6.88
CA VAL A 123 16.98 -11.56 -7.02
C VAL A 123 16.47 -11.73 -8.45
N GLN A 124 17.31 -11.59 -9.47
CA GLN A 124 16.93 -11.84 -10.88
C GLN A 124 16.42 -13.27 -11.13
N LYS A 125 16.81 -14.26 -10.32
CA LYS A 125 16.36 -15.66 -10.44
C LYS A 125 15.06 -15.96 -9.67
N LEU A 126 14.52 -14.99 -8.94
CA LEU A 126 13.29 -15.15 -8.19
C LEU A 126 12.07 -15.03 -9.11
N SER A 127 11.04 -15.82 -8.82
CA SER A 127 9.70 -15.61 -9.39
C SER A 127 9.11 -14.25 -8.92
N GLY A 128 8.10 -13.73 -9.64
CA GLY A 128 7.39 -12.52 -9.24
C GLY A 128 6.85 -12.60 -7.81
N GLY A 129 6.30 -13.76 -7.43
CA GLY A 129 5.80 -14.00 -6.08
C GLY A 129 6.91 -13.99 -5.01
N MET A 130 8.07 -14.56 -5.30
CA MET A 130 9.24 -14.51 -4.40
C MET A 130 9.73 -13.07 -4.23
N LYS A 131 9.82 -12.30 -5.34
CA LYS A 131 10.19 -10.88 -5.29
C LYS A 131 9.18 -10.07 -4.46
N ARG A 132 7.86 -10.34 -4.60
CA ARG A 132 6.82 -9.67 -3.82
C ARG A 132 6.96 -9.94 -2.32
N ARG A 133 7.18 -11.19 -1.92
CA ARG A 133 7.42 -11.56 -0.51
C ARG A 133 8.66 -10.85 0.06
N LEU A 134 9.74 -10.83 -0.71
CA LEU A 134 10.95 -10.09 -0.34
C LEU A 134 10.67 -8.59 -0.15
N SER A 135 9.86 -7.97 -1.01
CA SER A 135 9.52 -6.55 -0.92
C SER A 135 8.73 -6.22 0.35
N ILE A 136 7.75 -7.05 0.71
CA ILE A 136 7.00 -6.88 1.96
C ILE A 136 7.94 -7.04 3.16
N ALA A 137 8.83 -8.03 3.14
CA ALA A 137 9.84 -8.22 4.17
C ALA A 137 10.74 -6.99 4.35
N CYS A 138 11.19 -6.38 3.26
CA CYS A 138 11.99 -5.15 3.29
C CYS A 138 11.21 -3.97 3.86
N ALA A 139 9.94 -3.80 3.49
CA ALA A 139 9.10 -2.71 4.00
C ALA A 139 8.87 -2.81 5.52
N LEU A 140 8.99 -4.00 6.09
CA LEU A 140 8.85 -4.27 7.53
C LEU A 140 10.14 -4.13 8.34
N ALA A 141 11.26 -3.80 7.71
CA ALA A 141 12.57 -3.76 8.38
C ALA A 141 12.57 -2.95 9.69
N LYS A 142 11.87 -1.82 9.70
CA LYS A 142 11.73 -0.93 10.87
C LYS A 142 10.43 -1.14 11.65
N TRP A 143 9.62 -2.13 11.28
CA TRP A 143 8.30 -2.36 11.85
C TRP A 143 7.44 -1.09 11.89
N PRO A 144 7.22 -0.44 10.73
CA PRO A 144 6.55 0.85 10.67
C PRO A 144 5.09 0.72 11.13
N PRO A 145 4.49 1.73 11.79
CA PRO A 145 3.08 1.68 12.17
C PRO A 145 2.10 1.82 10.98
N ILE A 146 2.59 2.25 9.81
CA ILE A 146 1.82 2.40 8.58
C ILE A 146 2.47 1.55 7.49
N LEU A 147 1.69 0.69 6.85
CA LEU A 147 2.12 -0.08 5.69
C LEU A 147 1.29 0.26 4.47
N LEU A 148 1.98 0.67 3.42
CA LEU A 148 1.41 0.99 2.11
C LEU A 148 1.74 -0.14 1.14
N LEU A 149 0.72 -0.74 0.53
CA LEU A 149 0.85 -1.89 -0.35
C LEU A 149 0.21 -1.58 -1.71
N ASP A 150 1.03 -1.45 -2.75
CA ASP A 150 0.52 -1.21 -4.10
C ASP A 150 0.37 -2.56 -4.83
N GLU A 151 -0.86 -3.06 -4.91
CA GLU A 151 -1.25 -4.36 -5.49
C GLU A 151 -0.46 -5.55 -4.89
N PRO A 152 -0.56 -5.81 -3.56
CA PRO A 152 0.34 -6.71 -2.85
C PRO A 152 0.27 -8.17 -3.29
N THR A 153 -0.87 -8.63 -3.81
CA THR A 153 -1.09 -10.04 -4.18
C THR A 153 -1.11 -10.29 -5.67
N THR A 154 -0.87 -9.28 -6.49
CA THR A 154 -0.76 -9.44 -7.95
C THR A 154 0.35 -10.43 -8.29
N ALA A 155 0.06 -11.37 -9.20
CA ALA A 155 0.96 -12.45 -9.64
C ALA A 155 1.36 -13.47 -8.56
N LEU A 156 0.63 -13.53 -7.44
CA LEU A 156 0.77 -14.59 -6.43
C LEU A 156 -0.22 -15.73 -6.68
N ASP A 157 0.22 -16.95 -6.34
CA ASP A 157 -0.71 -18.09 -6.23
C ASP A 157 -1.61 -17.99 -4.98
N LEU A 158 -2.64 -18.79 -4.92
CA LEU A 158 -3.63 -18.77 -3.84
C LEU A 158 -3.01 -18.98 -2.45
N TYR A 159 -1.99 -19.86 -2.34
CA TYR A 159 -1.34 -20.14 -1.07
C TYR A 159 -0.67 -18.90 -0.49
N TYR A 160 0.10 -18.18 -1.31
CA TYR A 160 0.78 -16.95 -0.84
C TYR A 160 -0.17 -15.77 -0.68
N LYS A 161 -1.24 -15.68 -1.47
CA LYS A 161 -2.30 -14.70 -1.24
C LYS A 161 -2.89 -14.86 0.17
N ASP A 162 -3.29 -16.08 0.54
CA ASP A 162 -3.85 -16.37 1.87
C ASP A 162 -2.88 -16.09 3.01
N ARG A 163 -1.60 -16.36 2.82
CA ARG A 163 -0.55 -16.04 3.81
C ARG A 163 -0.39 -14.54 4.01
N ILE A 164 -0.36 -13.75 2.93
CA ILE A 164 -0.28 -12.29 3.02
C ILE A 164 -1.52 -11.74 3.73
N GLN A 165 -2.71 -12.23 3.40
CA GLN A 165 -3.95 -11.83 4.07
C GLN A 165 -3.92 -12.16 5.58
N SER A 166 -3.47 -13.37 5.93
CA SER A 166 -3.33 -13.75 7.33
C SER A 166 -2.36 -12.84 8.07
N TRP A 167 -1.24 -12.51 7.42
CA TRP A 167 -0.27 -11.59 7.99
C TRP A 167 -0.83 -10.16 8.14
N ILE A 168 -1.56 -9.63 7.16
CA ILE A 168 -2.24 -8.31 7.26
C ILE A 168 -3.18 -8.30 8.46
N ARG A 169 -3.95 -9.39 8.69
CA ARG A 169 -4.83 -9.50 9.86
C ARG A 169 -4.06 -9.42 11.18
N GLU A 170 -2.93 -10.12 11.29
CA GLU A 170 -2.09 -10.06 12.51
C GLU A 170 -1.47 -8.66 12.70
N TYR A 171 -0.99 -8.03 11.63
CA TYR A 171 -0.44 -6.68 11.68
C TYR A 171 -1.49 -5.65 12.15
N LYS A 172 -2.74 -5.77 11.70
CA LYS A 172 -3.87 -4.98 12.19
C LYS A 172 -4.13 -5.18 13.69
N LYS A 173 -4.11 -6.44 14.17
CA LYS A 173 -4.28 -6.74 15.61
C LYS A 173 -3.20 -6.08 16.47
N MET A 174 -2.03 -5.86 15.93
CA MET A 174 -0.93 -5.12 16.57
C MET A 174 -1.05 -3.59 16.39
N ASN A 175 -2.25 -3.08 16.09
CA ASN A 175 -2.55 -1.67 15.82
C ASN A 175 -1.84 -1.07 14.58
N GLY A 176 -1.32 -1.89 13.67
CA GLY A 176 -0.80 -1.43 12.39
C GLY A 176 -1.90 -0.88 11.49
N ILE A 177 -1.58 0.14 10.71
CA ILE A 177 -2.48 0.70 9.69
C ILE A 177 -2.03 0.17 8.34
N VAL A 178 -2.96 -0.40 7.57
CA VAL A 178 -2.69 -0.84 6.20
C VAL A 178 -3.49 0.01 5.22
N ILE A 179 -2.83 0.56 4.21
CA ILE A 179 -3.50 1.13 3.05
C ILE A 179 -3.02 0.33 1.84
N MET A 180 -3.94 -0.25 1.09
CA MET A 180 -3.58 -1.03 -0.09
C MET A 180 -4.40 -0.63 -1.31
N THR A 181 -3.76 -0.68 -2.46
CA THR A 181 -4.49 -0.69 -3.73
C THR A 181 -4.73 -2.15 -4.12
N THR A 182 -5.88 -2.46 -4.65
CA THR A 182 -6.19 -3.83 -5.06
C THR A 182 -7.29 -3.90 -6.11
N HIS A 183 -7.29 -5.03 -6.84
CA HIS A 183 -8.37 -5.49 -7.71
C HIS A 183 -8.92 -6.85 -7.28
N ASP A 184 -8.39 -7.43 -6.20
CA ASP A 184 -8.79 -8.73 -5.66
C ASP A 184 -10.04 -8.56 -4.77
N GLU A 185 -11.13 -9.25 -5.14
CA GLU A 185 -12.41 -9.15 -4.42
C GLU A 185 -12.31 -9.57 -2.96
N LYS A 186 -11.48 -10.58 -2.64
CA LYS A 186 -11.28 -11.04 -1.27
C LYS A 186 -10.60 -9.97 -0.42
N GLU A 187 -9.58 -9.29 -0.97
CA GLU A 187 -8.92 -8.17 -0.29
C GLU A 187 -9.88 -7.02 -0.01
N ILE A 188 -10.74 -6.70 -0.97
CA ILE A 188 -11.77 -5.67 -0.81
C ILE A 188 -12.72 -6.04 0.33
N MET A 189 -13.19 -7.28 0.34
CA MET A 189 -14.15 -7.77 1.35
C MET A 189 -13.55 -7.86 2.75
N GLU A 190 -12.27 -8.19 2.88
CA GLU A 190 -11.57 -8.29 4.15
C GLU A 190 -11.06 -6.93 4.68
N SER A 191 -11.10 -5.86 3.89
CA SER A 191 -10.73 -4.51 4.32
C SER A 191 -11.78 -3.91 5.27
N ASP A 192 -11.38 -3.01 6.16
CA ASP A 192 -12.32 -2.30 7.06
C ASP A 192 -13.02 -1.15 6.35
N LYS A 193 -12.34 -0.54 5.37
CA LYS A 193 -12.88 0.52 4.53
C LYS A 193 -12.52 0.26 3.07
N CYS A 194 -13.45 0.51 2.17
CA CYS A 194 -13.19 0.53 0.74
C CYS A 194 -13.42 1.94 0.19
N LEU A 195 -12.43 2.45 -0.53
CA LEU A 195 -12.47 3.75 -1.19
C LEU A 195 -12.36 3.52 -2.70
N VAL A 196 -13.33 4.03 -3.44
CA VAL A 196 -13.32 3.97 -4.91
C VAL A 196 -12.67 5.23 -5.47
N MET A 197 -11.67 5.05 -6.32
CA MET A 197 -11.02 6.14 -7.04
C MET A 197 -11.47 6.16 -8.50
N CYS A 198 -11.96 7.32 -8.93
CA CYS A 198 -12.39 7.58 -10.32
C CYS A 198 -11.83 8.93 -10.77
N GLU A 199 -11.04 8.93 -11.85
CA GLU A 199 -10.46 10.13 -12.47
C GLU A 199 -9.86 11.14 -11.47
N GLY A 200 -9.15 10.62 -10.48
CA GLY A 200 -8.46 11.42 -9.47
C GLY A 200 -9.32 11.85 -8.28
N TYR A 201 -10.60 11.51 -8.23
CA TYR A 201 -11.47 11.71 -7.06
C TYR A 201 -11.57 10.42 -6.25
N LEU A 202 -11.81 10.56 -4.94
CA LEU A 202 -11.96 9.45 -4.01
C LEU A 202 -13.32 9.51 -3.31
N ARG A 203 -14.03 8.38 -3.27
CA ARG A 203 -15.32 8.26 -2.58
C ARG A 203 -15.33 7.02 -1.70
N LYS A 204 -15.92 7.13 -0.53
CA LYS A 204 -16.13 6.00 0.37
C LYS A 204 -17.34 5.20 -0.12
N THR A 205 -17.25 3.89 -0.18
CA THR A 205 -18.43 3.03 -0.34
C THR A 205 -19.30 3.11 0.91
N GLY A 206 -20.62 2.99 0.76
CA GLY A 206 -21.55 2.98 1.89
C GLY A 206 -21.18 1.90 2.92
N THR A 207 -21.47 2.17 4.19
CA THR A 207 -21.11 1.28 5.30
C THR A 207 -21.87 -0.05 5.31
N GLU A 208 -23.00 -0.13 4.61
CA GLU A 208 -23.91 -1.29 4.69
C GLU A 208 -23.78 -2.29 3.53
N SER A 209 -23.19 -1.90 2.40
CA SER A 209 -23.00 -2.83 1.30
C SER A 209 -21.59 -2.71 0.72
N ARG A 210 -20.72 -3.65 1.16
CA ARG A 210 -19.51 -3.99 0.42
C ARG A 210 -19.86 -4.89 -0.77
N GLU A 211 -21.01 -4.62 -1.40
CA GLU A 211 -21.40 -5.37 -2.58
C GLU A 211 -20.40 -5.06 -3.69
N ILE A 212 -19.67 -6.09 -4.08
CA ILE A 212 -18.69 -6.02 -5.17
C ILE A 212 -19.32 -5.39 -6.42
N GLU A 213 -20.61 -5.69 -6.68
CA GLU A 213 -21.35 -5.09 -7.80
C GLU A 213 -21.52 -3.58 -7.68
N GLN A 214 -21.75 -3.04 -6.48
CA GLN A 214 -21.81 -1.60 -6.27
C GLN A 214 -20.44 -0.94 -6.51
N ILE A 215 -19.37 -1.56 -6.01
CA ILE A 215 -17.99 -1.09 -6.24
C ILE A 215 -17.69 -1.09 -7.73
N LYS A 216 -18.03 -2.16 -8.45
CA LYS A 216 -17.86 -2.26 -9.92
C LYS A 216 -18.64 -1.17 -10.65
N ARG A 217 -19.88 -0.89 -10.24
CA ARG A 217 -20.68 0.22 -10.79
C ARG A 217 -19.99 1.56 -10.57
N MET A 218 -19.56 1.86 -9.34
CA MET A 218 -18.84 3.11 -9.02
C MET A 218 -17.56 3.25 -9.84
N MET A 219 -16.80 2.18 -10.03
CA MET A 219 -15.59 2.20 -10.88
C MET A 219 -15.90 2.44 -12.36
N GLY A 220 -17.09 2.09 -12.83
CA GLY A 220 -17.56 2.27 -14.21
C GLY A 220 -18.24 3.62 -14.48
N MET A 221 -18.53 4.40 -13.44
CA MET A 221 -19.23 5.70 -13.57
C MET A 221 -18.38 6.74 -14.32
N ARG A 222 -19.07 7.67 -15.00
CA ARG A 222 -18.45 8.89 -15.47
C ARG A 222 -18.22 9.84 -14.30
N LEU A 223 -17.25 10.73 -14.42
CA LEU A 223 -16.92 11.69 -13.36
C LEU A 223 -18.12 12.53 -12.91
N GLU A 224 -18.97 12.94 -13.85
CA GLU A 224 -20.17 13.73 -13.58
C GLU A 224 -21.16 13.02 -12.64
N ASP A 225 -21.32 11.69 -12.79
CA ASP A 225 -22.19 10.88 -11.94
C ASP A 225 -21.49 10.54 -10.61
N PHE A 226 -20.16 10.28 -10.66
CA PHE A 226 -19.36 9.94 -9.50
C PHE A 226 -19.23 11.12 -8.52
N SER A 227 -19.23 12.36 -9.00
CA SER A 227 -19.15 13.57 -8.16
C SER A 227 -20.44 13.90 -7.42
N ARG A 228 -21.58 13.32 -7.84
CA ARG A 228 -22.92 13.56 -7.23
C ARG A 228 -23.28 12.56 -6.11
N ILE A 229 -22.49 11.52 -5.90
CA ILE A 229 -22.61 10.55 -4.82
C ILE A 229 -21.82 11.03 -3.60
#